data_93026a96886bed8a7aa70e7758ddba70
#
_entry.id   93026a96886bed8a7aa70e7758ddba70
#
_cell.length_a   1.000
_cell.length_b   1.000
_cell.length_c   1.000
_cell.angle_alpha   90.00
_cell.angle_beta   90.00
_cell.angle_gamma   90.00
#
_symmetry.space_group_name_H-M   'P 1'
#
loop_
_entity.id
_entity.type
_entity.pdbx_description
1 polymer ?
#
loop_
_entity_poly.entity_id
_entity_poly.type
_entity_poly.pdbx_seq_one_letter_code
_entity_poly.pdbx_strand_id
1 'polypeptide(L)'
;ATTEIYTLSLHDALPISMSAPTIASDAATAAAQQATEAARQSQGALTRASQAIQALQAAQAAARGAAAVRQGSTTLPQLAVPNGLAPGGLQVAPGAVPGSNLWKGADLPLQAAGGGQTTVTVNQTAPQAILNWQSFNVGSQTTVNFNQQAASWTALNRVVGNTGPSQILGRINAPGQVLVINQNGIIFGGASQINVGSLIASTAGITDQQFLASGIYSPQSGPNYLPSFSGASGRIVVEAGALITTSAPASVKSGGGFVALLGSAVDNAGSIATPKGQALLAAGDDFILRFGLGTTANQVSTTRGSEVVPIIRAGSGSGGVGNSGLIFAQQGDITLAGHAITQNGVLVSTTSVNQRGTIHLLNSAADAGGTVTLAAGSLTTVLPELDSAETALNSQRDALIADSATQNAIRATQNLGQFDNLSRLADREDRSRVEIVSGGL
;
A
#
# COMPACT_ATOMS: atom_id res chain seq x y z
N ALA A 1 8.87 -35.24 19.98
CA ALA A 1 7.61 -35.86 20.29
C ALA A 1 7.13 -36.59 19.03
N THR A 2 7.18 -37.92 19.10
CA THR A 2 6.85 -38.83 18.00
C THR A 2 5.33 -38.96 17.94
N THR A 3 4.72 -38.64 16.81
CA THR A 3 3.29 -38.88 16.59
C THR A 3 3.14 -40.29 16.04
N GLU A 4 2.57 -41.17 16.83
CA GLU A 4 2.20 -42.53 16.37
C GLU A 4 0.89 -42.44 15.56
N ILE A 5 0.96 -42.94 14.33
CA ILE A 5 -0.21 -43.12 13.44
C ILE A 5 -0.69 -44.55 13.67
N TYR A 6 -1.86 -44.69 14.25
CA TYR A 6 -2.53 -45.99 14.31
C TYR A 6 -3.31 -46.27 13.04
N THR A 7 -2.86 -47.26 12.27
CA THR A 7 -3.66 -47.85 11.19
C THR A 7 -4.55 -48.93 11.80
N LEU A 8 -5.87 -48.67 11.78
CA LEU A 8 -6.87 -49.66 12.10
C LEU A 8 -7.06 -50.62 10.92
N SER A 9 -6.64 -51.85 11.09
CA SER A 9 -6.92 -52.92 10.14
C SER A 9 -8.37 -53.38 10.32
N LEU A 10 -9.17 -53.25 9.25
CA LEU A 10 -10.53 -53.81 9.18
C LEU A 10 -10.49 -55.26 8.79
N HIS A 11 -10.31 -56.16 9.75
CA HIS A 11 -10.66 -57.58 9.58
C HIS A 11 -11.34 -58.06 10.85
N ASP A 12 -12.53 -58.64 10.65
CA ASP A 12 -13.51 -59.20 11.57
C ASP A 12 -14.64 -58.27 12.00
N ALA A 13 -15.50 -57.94 11.03
CA ALA A 13 -16.84 -57.44 11.34
C ALA A 13 -17.84 -58.59 11.12
N LEU A 14 -18.38 -59.13 12.20
CA LEU A 14 -19.62 -59.88 12.17
C LEU A 14 -20.75 -59.01 11.60
N PRO A 15 -21.69 -59.55 10.82
CA PRO A 15 -22.77 -58.79 10.26
C PRO A 15 -23.73 -58.32 11.36
N ILE A 16 -23.59 -57.07 11.80
CA ILE A 16 -24.61 -56.41 12.63
C ILE A 16 -25.68 -55.95 11.63
N SER A 17 -26.79 -56.61 11.64
CA SER A 17 -28.01 -56.17 10.94
C SER A 17 -28.54 -54.94 11.66
N MET A 18 -28.09 -53.77 11.22
CA MET A 18 -28.68 -52.49 11.64
C MET A 18 -29.72 -52.05 10.62
N SER A 19 -30.94 -51.77 11.06
CA SER A 19 -32.06 -51.29 10.25
C SER A 19 -31.72 -49.96 9.60
N ALA A 20 -31.81 -49.91 8.27
CA ALA A 20 -31.48 -48.72 7.45
C ALA A 20 -32.06 -47.35 7.85
N PRO A 21 -33.21 -47.25 8.56
CA PRO A 21 -33.76 -45.94 8.97
C PRO A 21 -32.98 -45.20 10.06
N THR A 22 -32.26 -45.92 10.93
CA THR A 22 -31.54 -45.28 12.04
C THR A 22 -30.27 -44.59 11.59
N ILE A 23 -29.55 -45.14 10.64
CA ILE A 23 -28.30 -44.55 10.12
C ILE A 23 -28.58 -43.25 9.34
N ALA A 24 -29.67 -43.20 8.60
CA ALA A 24 -30.08 -41.99 7.86
C ALA A 24 -30.50 -40.85 8.80
N SER A 25 -31.19 -41.17 9.94
CA SER A 25 -31.59 -40.17 10.91
C SER A 25 -30.41 -39.62 11.71
N ASP A 26 -29.41 -40.45 12.03
CA ASP A 26 -28.21 -40.04 12.77
C ASP A 26 -27.30 -39.19 11.88
N ALA A 27 -27.16 -39.52 10.60
CA ALA A 27 -26.41 -38.70 9.64
C ALA A 27 -27.08 -37.34 9.38
N ALA A 28 -28.43 -37.29 9.31
CA ALA A 28 -29.16 -36.06 9.15
C ALA A 28 -29.03 -35.18 10.41
N THR A 29 -29.09 -35.78 11.61
CA THR A 29 -28.92 -35.07 12.87
C THR A 29 -27.51 -34.52 13.03
N ALA A 30 -26.47 -35.30 12.64
CA ALA A 30 -25.08 -34.86 12.68
C ALA A 30 -24.85 -33.71 11.65
N ALA A 31 -25.41 -33.77 10.45
CA ALA A 31 -25.35 -32.70 9.47
C ALA A 31 -26.03 -31.42 9.95
N ALA A 32 -27.19 -31.52 10.60
CA ALA A 32 -27.91 -30.39 11.20
C ALA A 32 -27.12 -29.76 12.35
N GLN A 33 -26.45 -30.56 13.17
CA GLN A 33 -25.58 -30.06 14.24
C GLN A 33 -24.35 -29.35 13.68
N GLN A 34 -23.70 -29.91 12.64
CA GLN A 34 -22.58 -29.26 11.95
C GLN A 34 -22.99 -27.93 11.30
N ALA A 35 -24.17 -27.88 10.67
CA ALA A 35 -24.69 -26.66 10.08
C ALA A 35 -24.99 -25.58 11.14
N THR A 36 -25.51 -25.99 12.30
CA THR A 36 -25.78 -25.08 13.43
C THR A 36 -24.48 -24.55 14.04
N GLU A 37 -23.46 -25.40 14.19
CA GLU A 37 -22.13 -25.02 14.67
C GLU A 37 -21.45 -24.04 13.69
N ALA A 38 -21.48 -24.34 12.39
CA ALA A 38 -20.97 -23.45 11.34
C ALA A 38 -21.68 -22.09 11.33
N ALA A 39 -23.00 -22.06 11.53
CA ALA A 39 -23.76 -20.82 11.65
C ALA A 39 -23.37 -20.00 12.89
N ARG A 40 -23.16 -20.65 14.04
CA ARG A 40 -22.67 -19.99 15.27
C ARG A 40 -21.25 -19.44 15.09
N GLN A 41 -20.38 -20.19 14.45
CA GLN A 41 -19.01 -19.75 14.15
C GLN A 41 -19.00 -18.55 13.20
N SER A 42 -19.86 -18.54 12.18
CA SER A 42 -20.05 -17.42 11.27
C SER A 42 -20.57 -16.18 12.00
N GLN A 43 -21.60 -16.31 12.84
CA GLN A 43 -22.12 -15.20 13.64
C GLN A 43 -21.07 -14.65 14.61
N GLY A 44 -20.31 -15.53 15.27
CA GLY A 44 -19.20 -15.13 16.13
C GLY A 44 -18.08 -14.41 15.37
N ALA A 45 -17.80 -14.79 14.12
CA ALA A 45 -16.85 -14.12 13.26
C ALA A 45 -17.34 -12.73 12.82
N LEU A 46 -18.62 -12.61 12.45
CA LEU A 46 -19.25 -11.33 12.11
C LEU A 46 -19.27 -10.36 13.29
N THR A 47 -19.57 -10.86 14.49
CA THR A 47 -19.52 -10.04 15.71
C THR A 47 -18.11 -9.54 16.00
N ARG A 48 -17.09 -10.39 15.87
CA ARG A 48 -15.68 -9.98 16.03
C ARG A 48 -15.25 -8.98 14.97
N ALA A 49 -15.64 -9.17 13.70
CA ALA A 49 -15.36 -8.24 12.62
C ALA A 49 -16.01 -6.87 12.86
N SER A 50 -17.27 -6.85 13.29
CA SER A 50 -18.00 -5.63 13.65
C SER A 50 -17.33 -4.90 14.83
N GLN A 51 -16.92 -5.61 15.86
CA GLN A 51 -16.18 -5.04 16.99
C GLN A 51 -14.81 -4.50 16.57
N ALA A 52 -14.12 -5.18 15.67
CA ALA A 52 -12.85 -4.71 15.13
C ALA A 52 -13.02 -3.42 14.32
N ILE A 53 -14.07 -3.31 13.51
CA ILE A 53 -14.41 -2.08 12.76
C ILE A 53 -14.74 -0.93 13.71
N GLN A 54 -15.51 -1.18 14.76
CA GLN A 54 -15.81 -0.18 15.77
C GLN A 54 -14.58 0.26 16.54
N ALA A 55 -13.70 -0.66 16.91
CA ALA A 55 -12.43 -0.35 17.54
C ALA A 55 -11.52 0.49 16.62
N LEU A 56 -11.53 0.19 15.33
CA LEU A 56 -10.83 0.94 14.28
C LEU A 56 -11.33 2.37 14.17
N GLN A 57 -12.67 2.55 14.12
CA GLN A 57 -13.30 3.87 14.08
C GLN A 57 -13.01 4.67 15.35
N ALA A 58 -13.03 4.02 16.51
CA ALA A 58 -12.69 4.64 17.78
C ALA A 58 -11.21 5.04 17.83
N ALA A 59 -10.28 4.18 17.36
CA ALA A 59 -8.87 4.49 17.27
C ALA A 59 -8.59 5.64 16.28
N GLN A 60 -9.31 5.69 15.15
CA GLN A 60 -9.26 6.83 14.24
C GLN A 60 -9.71 8.13 14.91
N ALA A 61 -10.82 8.09 15.63
CA ALA A 61 -11.34 9.27 16.34
C ALA A 61 -10.36 9.73 17.41
N ALA A 62 -9.76 8.81 18.15
CA ALA A 62 -8.73 9.10 19.16
C ALA A 62 -7.45 9.65 18.54
N ALA A 63 -6.98 9.10 17.42
CA ALA A 63 -5.83 9.59 16.69
C ALA A 63 -6.04 11.02 16.16
N ARG A 64 -7.24 11.30 15.62
CA ARG A 64 -7.65 12.66 15.20
C ARG A 64 -7.70 13.63 16.37
N GLY A 65 -8.23 13.20 17.51
CA GLY A 65 -8.28 13.99 18.74
C GLY A 65 -6.88 14.31 19.30
N ALA A 66 -6.02 13.31 19.36
CA ALA A 66 -4.62 13.47 19.82
C ALA A 66 -3.80 14.37 18.89
N ALA A 67 -4.04 14.28 17.57
CA ALA A 67 -3.40 15.14 16.58
C ALA A 67 -3.89 16.60 16.69
N ALA A 68 -5.18 16.82 16.92
CA ALA A 68 -5.75 18.15 17.13
C ALA A 68 -5.19 18.84 18.39
N VAL A 69 -4.97 18.09 19.47
CA VAL A 69 -4.34 18.60 20.70
C VAL A 69 -2.87 18.97 20.47
N ARG A 70 -2.13 18.21 19.64
CA ARG A 70 -0.73 18.53 19.30
C ARG A 70 -0.61 19.74 18.36
N GLN A 71 -1.58 19.93 17.44
CA GLN A 71 -1.63 21.13 16.57
C GLN A 71 -1.84 22.43 17.36
N GLY A 72 -2.49 22.38 18.52
CA GLY A 72 -2.62 23.53 19.41
C GLY A 72 -1.33 23.97 20.12
N SER A 73 -0.24 23.18 20.01
CA SER A 73 1.00 23.41 20.79
C SER A 73 2.21 23.85 19.96
N THR A 74 2.16 23.82 18.63
CA THR A 74 3.27 24.29 17.77
C THR A 74 2.74 24.88 16.49
N THR A 75 2.24 26.09 16.53
CA THR A 75 2.12 26.93 15.33
C THR A 75 3.52 27.38 14.92
N LEU A 76 4.21 26.57 14.10
CA LEU A 76 5.15 27.15 13.16
C LEU A 76 4.32 28.11 12.28
N PRO A 77 4.79 29.35 12.01
CA PRO A 77 4.07 30.24 11.13
C PRO A 77 3.96 29.54 9.78
N GLN A 78 2.77 29.05 9.46
CA GLN A 78 2.47 28.47 8.16
C GLN A 78 2.53 29.64 7.20
N LEU A 79 3.63 29.78 6.47
CA LEU A 79 3.74 30.72 5.37
C LEU A 79 2.56 30.44 4.46
N ALA A 80 1.74 31.46 4.21
CA ALA A 80 0.57 31.31 3.35
C ALA A 80 1.02 30.84 1.96
N VAL A 81 0.70 29.58 1.61
CA VAL A 81 1.02 29.03 0.30
C VAL A 81 0.09 29.67 -0.74
N PRO A 82 0.62 30.36 -1.75
CA PRO A 82 -0.18 30.96 -2.80
C PRO A 82 -0.98 29.90 -3.58
N ASN A 83 -2.18 30.28 -4.02
CA ASN A 83 -2.99 29.41 -4.84
C ASN A 83 -2.57 29.49 -6.32
N GLY A 84 -2.55 28.31 -6.96
CA GLY A 84 -2.32 28.19 -8.40
C GLY A 84 -0.87 28.44 -8.83
N LEU A 85 -0.75 28.88 -10.09
CA LEU A 85 0.54 29.21 -10.71
C LEU A 85 1.00 30.59 -10.23
N ALA A 86 1.84 30.62 -9.21
CA ALA A 86 2.34 31.84 -8.58
C ALA A 86 3.74 31.62 -7.99
N PRO A 87 4.54 32.68 -7.82
CA PRO A 87 5.77 32.61 -7.05
C PRO A 87 5.50 32.09 -5.65
N GLY A 88 6.27 31.05 -5.22
CA GLY A 88 6.05 30.38 -3.94
C GLY A 88 4.86 29.41 -3.89
N GLY A 89 4.04 29.32 -4.93
CA GLY A 89 3.02 28.31 -5.16
C GLY A 89 3.50 27.25 -6.14
N LEU A 90 2.71 26.95 -7.17
CA LEU A 90 3.16 26.15 -8.30
C LEU A 90 3.92 27.07 -9.28
N GLN A 91 5.22 26.86 -9.36
CA GLN A 91 6.07 27.68 -10.23
C GLN A 91 6.94 26.77 -11.10
N VAL A 92 6.75 26.84 -12.40
CA VAL A 92 7.55 26.11 -13.40
C VAL A 92 9.01 26.59 -13.34
N ALA A 93 9.97 25.70 -13.52
CA ALA A 93 11.39 26.06 -13.53
C ALA A 93 11.69 27.10 -14.61
N PRO A 94 12.54 28.11 -14.33
CA PRO A 94 12.92 29.11 -15.32
C PRO A 94 13.50 28.47 -16.58
N GLY A 95 13.05 28.92 -17.77
CA GLY A 95 13.49 28.38 -19.04
C GLY A 95 12.89 27.03 -19.44
N ALA A 96 11.96 26.49 -18.66
CA ALA A 96 11.23 25.30 -19.06
C ALA A 96 10.25 25.63 -20.18
N VAL A 97 10.39 24.91 -21.30
CA VAL A 97 9.48 24.93 -22.44
C VAL A 97 9.16 23.49 -22.85
N PRO A 98 7.97 23.21 -23.41
CA PRO A 98 7.61 21.85 -23.84
C PRO A 98 8.66 21.26 -24.79
N GLY A 99 9.09 20.00 -24.51
CA GLY A 99 10.12 19.31 -25.26
C GLY A 99 11.56 19.60 -24.83
N SER A 100 11.80 20.59 -23.95
CA SER A 100 13.13 20.85 -23.38
C SER A 100 13.55 19.78 -22.37
N ASN A 101 14.82 19.80 -21.96
CA ASN A 101 15.30 18.92 -20.88
C ASN A 101 14.64 19.23 -19.51
N LEU A 102 14.08 20.41 -19.35
CA LEU A 102 13.37 20.80 -18.13
C LEU A 102 11.88 20.42 -18.13
N TRP A 103 11.28 20.20 -19.33
CA TRP A 103 9.86 19.92 -19.44
C TRP A 103 9.57 19.00 -20.62
N LYS A 104 9.40 17.73 -20.35
CA LYS A 104 9.19 16.67 -21.35
C LYS A 104 7.87 15.95 -21.13
N GLY A 105 7.21 15.57 -22.20
CA GLY A 105 6.05 14.69 -22.18
C GLY A 105 4.77 15.32 -21.63
N ALA A 106 4.71 16.65 -21.53
CA ALA A 106 3.52 17.38 -21.17
C ALA A 106 3.55 18.81 -21.73
N ASP A 107 2.37 19.40 -21.88
CA ASP A 107 2.21 20.85 -22.12
C ASP A 107 2.53 21.62 -20.84
N LEU A 108 2.83 22.94 -20.97
CA LEU A 108 2.91 23.79 -19.79
C LEU A 108 1.56 23.83 -19.05
N PRO A 109 1.58 23.95 -17.71
CA PRO A 109 0.37 23.93 -16.93
C PRO A 109 -0.55 25.10 -17.26
N LEU A 110 -1.83 24.82 -17.36
CA LEU A 110 -2.88 25.81 -17.56
C LEU A 110 -3.60 26.08 -16.24
N GLN A 111 -4.02 27.33 -16.03
CA GLN A 111 -4.75 27.71 -14.84
C GLN A 111 -6.11 28.28 -15.17
N ALA A 112 -7.12 27.86 -14.39
CA ALA A 112 -8.44 28.47 -14.36
C ALA A 112 -8.81 28.79 -12.90
N ALA A 113 -9.43 29.95 -12.69
CA ALA A 113 -9.92 30.36 -11.38
C ALA A 113 -11.43 30.63 -11.45
N GLY A 114 -12.16 30.20 -10.44
CA GLY A 114 -13.61 30.41 -10.34
C GLY A 114 -14.15 29.98 -8.99
N GLY A 115 -15.13 30.70 -8.43
CA GLY A 115 -15.78 30.33 -7.18
C GLY A 115 -14.83 30.27 -5.96
N GLY A 116 -13.76 31.03 -5.94
CA GLY A 116 -12.75 30.98 -4.87
C GLY A 116 -11.78 29.78 -4.95
N GLN A 117 -11.90 28.95 -6.00
CA GLN A 117 -11.01 27.81 -6.24
C GLN A 117 -10.12 28.09 -7.46
N THR A 118 -8.91 27.56 -7.43
CA THR A 118 -7.95 27.62 -8.54
C THR A 118 -7.65 26.21 -9.01
N THR A 119 -7.87 25.95 -10.29
CA THR A 119 -7.54 24.65 -10.91
C THR A 119 -6.32 24.84 -11.80
N VAL A 120 -5.30 24.01 -11.56
CA VAL A 120 -4.11 23.93 -12.41
C VAL A 120 -4.15 22.58 -13.13
N THR A 121 -4.10 22.61 -14.45
CA THR A 121 -4.17 21.41 -15.29
C THR A 121 -2.84 21.18 -16.00
N VAL A 122 -2.29 19.99 -15.85
CA VAL A 122 -1.12 19.51 -16.58
C VAL A 122 -1.59 18.47 -17.60
N ASN A 123 -1.56 18.80 -18.88
CA ASN A 123 -1.88 17.85 -19.95
C ASN A 123 -0.63 17.05 -20.29
N GLN A 124 -0.60 15.80 -19.88
CA GLN A 124 0.49 14.90 -20.24
C GLN A 124 0.30 14.40 -21.68
N THR A 125 1.36 14.42 -22.47
CA THR A 125 1.35 14.10 -23.92
C THR A 125 2.13 12.82 -24.25
N ALA A 126 2.84 12.25 -23.26
CA ALA A 126 3.60 11.01 -23.41
C ALA A 126 3.45 10.13 -22.17
N PRO A 127 3.69 8.80 -22.27
CA PRO A 127 3.57 7.87 -21.13
C PRO A 127 4.44 8.24 -19.92
N GLN A 128 5.58 8.87 -20.15
CA GLN A 128 6.46 9.39 -19.11
C GLN A 128 6.67 10.88 -19.32
N ALA A 129 6.42 11.67 -18.29
CA ALA A 129 6.68 13.10 -18.29
C ALA A 129 7.71 13.47 -17.22
N ILE A 130 8.61 14.41 -17.53
CA ILE A 130 9.58 15.00 -16.61
C ILE A 130 9.30 16.49 -16.54
N LEU A 131 8.87 16.93 -15.36
CA LEU A 131 8.36 18.28 -15.10
C LEU A 131 9.20 18.91 -13.99
N ASN A 132 10.08 19.83 -14.34
CA ASN A 132 10.90 20.53 -13.37
C ASN A 132 10.22 21.81 -12.91
N TRP A 133 10.07 21.94 -11.62
CA TRP A 133 9.43 23.06 -10.95
C TRP A 133 10.45 23.87 -10.16
N GLN A 134 10.32 25.18 -10.17
CA GLN A 134 11.04 26.03 -9.22
C GLN A 134 10.54 25.81 -7.79
N SER A 135 9.20 25.71 -7.65
CA SER A 135 8.52 25.30 -6.41
C SER A 135 7.26 24.50 -6.76
N PHE A 136 6.96 23.47 -5.98
CA PHE A 136 5.76 22.66 -6.10
C PHE A 136 4.98 22.73 -4.79
N ASN A 137 4.34 23.88 -4.56
CA ASN A 137 3.47 24.09 -3.42
C ASN A 137 2.02 24.24 -3.91
N VAL A 138 1.10 23.51 -3.27
CA VAL A 138 -0.32 23.48 -3.65
C VAL A 138 -1.10 24.18 -2.56
N GLY A 139 -1.54 25.41 -2.84
CA GLY A 139 -2.32 26.21 -1.88
C GLY A 139 -3.66 25.54 -1.53
N SER A 140 -4.23 25.88 -0.39
CA SER A 140 -5.43 25.22 0.17
C SER A 140 -6.67 25.31 -0.75
N GLN A 141 -6.74 26.31 -1.61
CA GLN A 141 -7.81 26.49 -2.60
C GLN A 141 -7.37 26.06 -4.01
N THR A 142 -6.26 25.29 -4.12
CA THR A 142 -5.74 24.83 -5.40
C THR A 142 -6.04 23.36 -5.61
N THR A 143 -6.52 23.04 -6.81
CA THR A 143 -6.63 21.67 -7.31
C THR A 143 -5.68 21.50 -8.50
N VAL A 144 -4.75 20.56 -8.40
CA VAL A 144 -3.87 20.17 -9.52
C VAL A 144 -4.44 18.91 -10.17
N ASN A 145 -4.75 18.99 -11.46
CA ASN A 145 -5.21 17.86 -12.25
C ASN A 145 -4.14 17.45 -13.26
N PHE A 146 -3.70 16.21 -13.19
CA PHE A 146 -2.88 15.60 -14.23
C PHE A 146 -3.81 14.86 -15.20
N ASN A 147 -3.92 15.34 -16.43
CA ASN A 147 -4.66 14.67 -17.50
C ASN A 147 -3.74 13.65 -18.15
N GLN A 148 -3.92 12.40 -17.77
CA GLN A 148 -3.16 11.24 -18.25
C GLN A 148 -4.11 10.30 -19.00
N GLN A 149 -3.66 9.74 -20.13
CA GLN A 149 -4.51 8.89 -20.97
C GLN A 149 -4.66 7.46 -20.43
N ALA A 150 -3.76 7.02 -19.56
CA ALA A 150 -3.79 5.67 -18.97
C ALA A 150 -3.28 5.68 -17.52
N ALA A 151 -3.74 4.71 -16.74
CA ALA A 151 -3.30 4.52 -15.36
C ALA A 151 -1.79 4.18 -15.23
N SER A 152 -1.17 3.68 -16.30
CA SER A 152 0.27 3.41 -16.37
C SER A 152 1.11 4.64 -16.68
N TRP A 153 0.49 5.77 -17.07
CA TRP A 153 1.23 6.98 -17.35
C TRP A 153 1.79 7.59 -16.08
N THR A 154 3.01 8.12 -16.16
CA THR A 154 3.77 8.60 -15.00
C THR A 154 4.26 10.02 -15.21
N ALA A 155 3.96 10.91 -14.27
CA ALA A 155 4.43 12.30 -14.25
C ALA A 155 5.45 12.47 -13.11
N LEU A 156 6.72 12.69 -13.45
CA LEU A 156 7.78 13.03 -12.51
C LEU A 156 7.82 14.55 -12.31
N ASN A 157 7.37 15.02 -11.14
CA ASN A 157 7.45 16.42 -10.72
C ASN A 157 8.66 16.59 -9.82
N ARG A 158 9.70 17.24 -10.32
CA ARG A 158 10.95 17.47 -9.58
C ARG A 158 11.08 18.95 -9.23
N VAL A 159 11.25 19.25 -7.94
CA VAL A 159 11.58 20.60 -7.49
C VAL A 159 13.08 20.82 -7.62
N VAL A 160 13.46 21.79 -8.43
CA VAL A 160 14.87 22.15 -8.68
C VAL A 160 15.26 23.45 -7.97
N GLY A 161 14.28 24.21 -7.45
CA GLY A 161 14.52 25.38 -6.64
C GLY A 161 14.88 25.05 -5.18
N ASN A 162 15.76 25.83 -4.59
CA ASN A 162 16.05 25.72 -3.16
C ASN A 162 15.04 26.57 -2.35
N THR A 163 13.76 26.22 -2.44
CA THR A 163 12.63 27.00 -1.87
C THR A 163 12.06 26.40 -0.58
N GLY A 164 12.76 25.45 0.02
CA GLY A 164 12.27 24.71 1.19
C GLY A 164 11.37 23.54 0.83
N PRO A 165 10.71 22.93 1.82
CA PRO A 165 9.82 21.80 1.62
C PRO A 165 8.63 22.14 0.72
N SER A 166 8.19 21.20 -0.09
CA SER A 166 6.90 21.30 -0.78
C SER A 166 5.74 21.21 0.21
N GLN A 167 4.87 22.20 0.20
CA GLN A 167 3.67 22.25 1.03
C GLN A 167 2.45 21.95 0.16
N ILE A 168 1.83 20.81 0.38
CA ILE A 168 0.65 20.38 -0.35
C ILE A 168 -0.56 20.52 0.58
N LEU A 169 -1.27 21.65 0.48
CA LEU A 169 -2.39 21.99 1.34
C LEU A 169 -3.75 21.80 0.63
N GLY A 170 -3.73 21.72 -0.71
CA GLY A 170 -4.89 21.57 -1.57
C GLY A 170 -5.08 20.15 -2.12
N ARG A 171 -5.51 20.05 -3.37
CA ARG A 171 -5.85 18.76 -4.00
C ARG A 171 -4.92 18.41 -5.15
N ILE A 172 -4.63 17.12 -5.29
CA ILE A 172 -3.95 16.55 -6.46
C ILE A 172 -4.80 15.38 -6.97
N ASN A 173 -5.17 15.42 -8.25
CA ASN A 173 -5.91 14.34 -8.91
C ASN A 173 -5.14 13.85 -10.13
N ALA A 174 -5.08 12.54 -10.31
CA ALA A 174 -4.46 11.91 -11.47
C ALA A 174 -5.01 10.49 -11.68
N PRO A 175 -5.40 10.09 -12.89
CA PRO A 175 -5.76 8.69 -13.14
C PRO A 175 -4.54 7.74 -13.12
N GLY A 176 -3.34 8.26 -13.40
CA GLY A 176 -2.08 7.50 -13.42
C GLY A 176 -1.19 7.78 -12.22
N GLN A 177 0.11 7.71 -12.44
CA GLN A 177 1.12 7.81 -11.40
C GLN A 177 1.70 9.23 -11.31
N VAL A 178 1.82 9.74 -10.09
CA VAL A 178 2.41 11.04 -9.80
C VAL A 178 3.62 10.83 -8.88
N LEU A 179 4.78 11.28 -9.34
CA LEU A 179 5.98 11.39 -8.53
C LEU A 179 6.17 12.85 -8.13
N VAL A 180 6.41 13.13 -6.86
CA VAL A 180 6.80 14.44 -6.34
C VAL A 180 8.15 14.28 -5.65
N ILE A 181 9.17 14.97 -6.15
CA ILE A 181 10.53 14.89 -5.62
C ILE A 181 10.98 16.28 -5.16
N ASN A 182 11.26 16.39 -3.88
CA ASN A 182 11.85 17.60 -3.29
C ASN A 182 12.81 17.22 -2.16
N GLN A 183 14.10 17.41 -2.37
CA GLN A 183 15.14 17.08 -1.40
C GLN A 183 15.03 17.89 -0.10
N ASN A 184 14.36 19.05 -0.11
CA ASN A 184 14.14 19.86 1.09
C ASN A 184 13.01 19.35 2.00
N GLY A 185 12.22 18.38 1.52
CA GLY A 185 11.08 17.81 2.25
C GLY A 185 9.76 17.94 1.53
N ILE A 186 8.75 17.21 2.01
CA ILE A 186 7.39 17.27 1.50
C ILE A 186 6.42 17.19 2.67
N ILE A 187 5.45 18.11 2.71
CA ILE A 187 4.43 18.20 3.75
C ILE A 187 3.06 18.09 3.08
N PHE A 188 2.31 17.07 3.39
CA PHE A 188 0.90 16.95 3.08
C PHE A 188 0.12 17.54 4.26
N GLY A 189 -0.38 18.77 4.09
CA GLY A 189 -1.07 19.49 5.15
C GLY A 189 -2.43 18.89 5.49
N GLY A 190 -2.95 19.18 6.68
CA GLY A 190 -4.10 18.51 7.26
C GLY A 190 -5.42 18.61 6.46
N ALA A 191 -5.53 19.54 5.51
CA ALA A 191 -6.68 19.65 4.60
C ALA A 191 -6.44 19.05 3.22
N SER A 192 -5.24 18.54 2.94
CA SER A 192 -4.87 18.03 1.63
C SER A 192 -5.63 16.76 1.25
N GLN A 193 -5.98 16.65 -0.04
CA GLN A 193 -6.66 15.49 -0.62
C GLN A 193 -5.94 15.05 -1.89
N ILE A 194 -5.33 13.90 -1.84
CA ILE A 194 -4.56 13.32 -2.94
C ILE A 194 -5.32 12.11 -3.46
N ASN A 195 -5.82 12.18 -4.70
CA ASN A 195 -6.57 11.11 -5.36
C ASN A 195 -5.84 10.77 -6.66
N VAL A 196 -5.07 9.73 -6.66
CA VAL A 196 -4.18 9.38 -7.79
C VAL A 196 -4.18 7.88 -8.07
N GLY A 197 -3.78 7.48 -9.26
CA GLY A 197 -3.55 6.07 -9.56
C GLY A 197 -2.45 5.48 -8.67
N SER A 198 -1.32 6.18 -8.58
CA SER A 198 -0.25 5.88 -7.60
C SER A 198 0.49 7.16 -7.24
N LEU A 199 1.03 7.22 -6.02
CA LEU A 199 1.85 8.34 -5.54
C LEU A 199 3.24 7.85 -5.13
N ILE A 200 4.26 8.58 -5.57
CA ILE A 200 5.58 8.51 -4.94
C ILE A 200 5.95 9.91 -4.48
N ALA A 201 6.11 10.09 -3.19
CA ALA A 201 6.72 11.29 -2.64
C ALA A 201 8.12 10.94 -2.15
N SER A 202 9.14 11.65 -2.65
CA SER A 202 10.51 11.33 -2.30
C SER A 202 11.34 12.57 -2.03
N THR A 203 12.18 12.49 -1.00
CA THR A 203 13.24 13.47 -0.76
C THR A 203 14.59 13.00 -1.31
N ALA A 204 14.67 11.75 -1.79
CA ALA A 204 15.77 11.25 -2.60
C ALA A 204 15.52 11.53 -4.09
N GLY A 205 16.58 11.86 -4.81
CA GLY A 205 16.52 12.14 -6.25
C GLY A 205 16.47 10.86 -7.08
N ILE A 206 15.89 10.97 -8.27
CA ILE A 206 15.99 9.98 -9.36
C ILE A 206 16.53 10.67 -10.60
N THR A 207 17.46 10.05 -11.34
CA THR A 207 17.98 10.62 -12.57
C THR A 207 16.99 10.44 -13.73
N ASP A 208 17.05 11.33 -14.74
CA ASP A 208 16.23 11.20 -15.94
C ASP A 208 16.49 9.88 -16.66
N GLN A 209 17.77 9.46 -16.73
CA GLN A 209 18.15 8.19 -17.34
C GLN A 209 17.51 7.00 -16.61
N GLN A 210 17.57 6.97 -15.27
CA GLN A 210 16.94 5.94 -14.46
C GLN A 210 15.43 5.90 -14.70
N PHE A 211 14.78 7.07 -14.61
CA PHE A 211 13.35 7.19 -14.77
C PHE A 211 12.86 6.75 -16.16
N LEU A 212 13.55 7.17 -17.22
CA LEU A 212 13.17 6.83 -18.60
C LEU A 212 13.48 5.39 -18.99
N ALA A 213 14.56 4.80 -18.46
CA ALA A 213 15.00 3.45 -18.82
C ALA A 213 14.34 2.35 -17.97
N SER A 214 14.22 2.57 -16.65
CA SER A 214 13.83 1.55 -15.67
C SER A 214 12.67 1.99 -14.77
N GLY A 215 12.13 3.20 -15.00
CA GLY A 215 11.12 3.78 -14.12
C GLY A 215 11.66 3.95 -12.71
N ILE A 216 10.87 3.56 -11.73
CA ILE A 216 11.20 3.70 -10.31
C ILE A 216 12.02 2.52 -9.76
N TYR A 217 12.15 1.44 -10.51
CA TYR A 217 12.79 0.22 -10.04
C TYR A 217 14.29 0.22 -10.32
N SER A 218 15.01 -0.32 -9.38
CA SER A 218 16.47 -0.46 -9.47
C SER A 218 16.85 -1.28 -10.67
N PRO A 219 17.79 -0.81 -11.50
CA PRO A 219 18.32 -1.61 -12.59
C PRO A 219 18.99 -2.84 -12.01
N GLN A 220 18.60 -4.01 -12.49
CA GLN A 220 19.20 -5.26 -12.06
C GLN A 220 20.52 -5.46 -12.81
N SER A 221 21.61 -5.48 -12.08
CA SER A 221 22.91 -5.95 -12.61
C SER A 221 23.53 -6.90 -11.59
N GLY A 222 23.28 -8.19 -11.75
CA GLY A 222 23.85 -9.23 -10.89
C GLY A 222 23.29 -9.23 -9.46
N PRO A 223 24.05 -9.72 -8.48
CA PRO A 223 23.59 -9.81 -7.08
C PRO A 223 23.48 -8.44 -6.38
N ASN A 224 24.00 -7.37 -6.98
CA ASN A 224 24.07 -6.04 -6.40
C ASN A 224 23.09 -5.11 -7.10
N TYR A 225 21.96 -4.80 -6.43
CA TYR A 225 21.06 -3.74 -6.86
C TYR A 225 21.67 -2.37 -6.55
N LEU A 226 21.60 -1.46 -7.52
CA LEU A 226 21.95 -0.05 -7.29
C LEU A 226 20.70 0.71 -6.82
N PRO A 227 20.85 1.75 -5.98
CA PRO A 227 19.71 2.59 -5.61
C PRO A 227 19.05 3.21 -6.84
N SER A 228 17.72 3.17 -6.90
CA SER A 228 16.94 3.91 -7.89
C SER A 228 16.65 5.34 -7.45
N PHE A 229 16.63 5.57 -6.14
CA PHE A 229 16.52 6.89 -5.53
C PHE A 229 17.69 7.12 -4.59
N SER A 230 18.32 8.30 -4.66
CA SER A 230 19.55 8.58 -3.89
C SER A 230 19.57 9.99 -3.32
N GLY A 231 20.25 10.13 -2.17
CA GLY A 231 20.54 11.41 -1.55
C GLY A 231 19.33 12.03 -0.86
N ALA A 232 18.57 11.25 -0.12
CA ALA A 232 17.49 11.79 0.71
C ALA A 232 18.05 12.71 1.80
N SER A 233 17.50 13.92 1.92
CA SER A 233 17.95 14.89 2.92
C SER A 233 16.80 15.46 3.74
N GLY A 234 15.64 15.66 3.14
CA GLY A 234 14.44 16.17 3.82
C GLY A 234 13.58 15.05 4.39
N ARG A 235 12.62 15.45 5.23
CA ARG A 235 11.61 14.55 5.77
C ARG A 235 10.30 14.65 5.00
N ILE A 236 9.49 13.60 5.08
CA ILE A 236 8.12 13.60 4.58
C ILE A 236 7.16 13.57 5.76
N VAL A 237 6.18 14.46 5.74
CA VAL A 237 5.18 14.57 6.80
C VAL A 237 3.79 14.51 6.17
N VAL A 238 2.96 13.60 6.63
CA VAL A 238 1.52 13.57 6.35
C VAL A 238 0.80 14.02 7.62
N GLU A 239 0.29 15.24 7.61
CA GLU A 239 -0.33 15.82 8.79
C GLU A 239 -1.69 15.20 9.09
N ALA A 240 -2.14 15.31 10.34
CA ALA A 240 -3.45 14.85 10.76
C ALA A 240 -4.55 15.54 9.96
N GLY A 241 -5.46 14.74 9.39
CA GLY A 241 -6.53 15.21 8.50
C GLY A 241 -6.20 15.13 7.01
N ALA A 242 -4.92 15.05 6.63
CA ALA A 242 -4.53 14.78 5.24
C ALA A 242 -5.06 13.42 4.78
N LEU A 243 -5.52 13.35 3.53
CA LEU A 243 -6.04 12.13 2.93
C LEU A 243 -5.30 11.82 1.63
N ILE A 244 -4.66 10.66 1.59
CA ILE A 244 -4.01 10.13 0.38
C ILE A 244 -4.72 8.83 -0.01
N THR A 245 -5.31 8.81 -1.21
CA THR A 245 -6.06 7.66 -1.70
C THR A 245 -5.60 7.29 -3.10
N THR A 246 -5.38 6.00 -3.33
CA THR A 246 -5.17 5.48 -4.68
C THR A 246 -6.46 4.93 -5.27
N SER A 247 -6.53 4.91 -6.61
CA SER A 247 -7.66 4.34 -7.31
C SER A 247 -7.79 2.84 -7.03
N ALA A 248 -9.02 2.38 -6.82
CA ALA A 248 -9.30 0.95 -6.78
C ALA A 248 -9.07 0.35 -8.19
N PRO A 249 -8.57 -0.90 -8.28
CA PRO A 249 -8.37 -1.53 -9.57
C PRO A 249 -9.70 -1.78 -10.29
N ALA A 250 -9.67 -1.66 -11.62
CA ALA A 250 -10.85 -1.85 -12.47
C ALA A 250 -11.32 -3.31 -12.53
N SER A 251 -10.50 -4.27 -12.12
CA SER A 251 -10.82 -5.69 -12.12
C SER A 251 -10.24 -6.42 -10.92
N VAL A 252 -10.82 -7.56 -10.58
CA VAL A 252 -10.32 -8.46 -9.51
C VAL A 252 -8.91 -9.01 -9.78
N LYS A 253 -8.50 -9.04 -11.04
CA LYS A 253 -7.18 -9.56 -11.46
C LYS A 253 -6.08 -8.51 -11.46
N SER A 254 -6.45 -7.24 -11.40
CA SER A 254 -5.50 -6.12 -11.41
C SER A 254 -5.15 -5.73 -9.99
N GLY A 255 -3.87 -5.49 -9.71
CA GLY A 255 -3.45 -4.83 -8.48
C GLY A 255 -3.94 -3.37 -8.45
N GLY A 256 -4.15 -2.83 -7.26
CA GLY A 256 -4.42 -1.41 -7.05
C GLY A 256 -3.16 -0.56 -7.14
N GLY A 257 -3.34 0.74 -7.01
CA GLY A 257 -2.24 1.69 -6.97
C GLY A 257 -1.42 1.59 -5.68
N PHE A 258 -0.30 2.27 -5.66
CA PHE A 258 0.55 2.30 -4.47
C PHE A 258 0.86 3.73 -4.02
N VAL A 259 1.12 3.87 -2.73
CA VAL A 259 1.68 5.08 -2.12
C VAL A 259 3.06 4.73 -1.59
N ALA A 260 4.10 5.38 -2.09
CA ALA A 260 5.46 5.24 -1.58
C ALA A 260 5.96 6.59 -1.06
N LEU A 261 6.31 6.64 0.22
CA LEU A 261 6.90 7.80 0.88
C LEU A 261 8.35 7.46 1.24
N LEU A 262 9.32 8.11 0.56
CA LEU A 262 10.74 7.81 0.64
C LEU A 262 11.52 9.05 1.10
N GLY A 263 11.98 9.08 2.34
CA GLY A 263 12.63 10.27 2.91
C GLY A 263 13.74 9.94 3.89
N SER A 264 14.50 10.97 4.34
CA SER A 264 15.42 10.78 5.44
C SER A 264 14.70 10.42 6.73
N ALA A 265 13.48 10.91 6.89
CA ALA A 265 12.49 10.50 7.88
C ALA A 265 11.09 10.61 7.27
N VAL A 266 10.17 9.75 7.70
CA VAL A 266 8.78 9.71 7.22
C VAL A 266 7.83 9.62 8.40
N ASP A 267 6.91 10.57 8.51
CA ASP A 267 5.90 10.61 9.56
C ASP A 267 4.50 10.69 8.98
N ASN A 268 3.66 9.74 9.32
CA ASN A 268 2.25 9.74 8.96
C ASN A 268 1.38 9.97 10.21
N ALA A 269 0.66 11.07 10.23
CA ALA A 269 -0.43 11.34 11.18
C ALA A 269 -1.80 11.44 10.49
N GLY A 270 -1.83 11.39 9.16
CA GLY A 270 -3.03 11.45 8.33
C GLY A 270 -3.62 10.08 8.01
N SER A 271 -4.31 10.00 6.88
CA SER A 271 -4.92 8.76 6.39
C SER A 271 -4.41 8.40 5.01
N ILE A 272 -3.93 7.18 4.85
CA ILE A 272 -3.48 6.61 3.57
C ILE A 272 -4.35 5.40 3.28
N ALA A 273 -5.00 5.37 2.10
CA ALA A 273 -5.84 4.27 1.65
C ALA A 273 -5.40 3.75 0.28
N THR A 274 -5.06 2.46 0.21
CA THR A 274 -4.56 1.80 -1.01
C THR A 274 -5.33 0.51 -1.29
N PRO A 275 -6.56 0.59 -1.82
CA PRO A 275 -7.38 -0.59 -2.07
C PRO A 275 -6.70 -1.51 -3.08
N LYS A 276 -6.52 -2.78 -2.71
CA LYS A 276 -5.81 -3.84 -3.47
C LYS A 276 -4.39 -3.47 -3.91
N GLY A 277 -3.83 -2.45 -3.28
CA GLY A 277 -2.53 -1.87 -3.59
C GLY A 277 -1.55 -1.99 -2.44
N GLN A 278 -0.62 -1.04 -2.38
CA GLN A 278 0.43 -1.04 -1.36
C GLN A 278 0.62 0.35 -0.78
N ALA A 279 0.76 0.43 0.55
CA ALA A 279 1.27 1.60 1.25
C ALA A 279 2.67 1.29 1.77
N LEU A 280 3.67 2.06 1.31
CA LEU A 280 5.08 1.86 1.58
C LEU A 280 5.68 3.14 2.13
N LEU A 281 6.14 3.12 3.38
CA LEU A 281 6.83 4.21 4.04
C LEU A 281 8.26 3.74 4.34
N ALA A 282 9.25 4.43 3.77
CA ALA A 282 10.65 4.05 3.98
C ALA A 282 11.50 5.26 4.31
N ALA A 283 12.39 5.09 5.28
CA ALA A 283 13.32 6.13 5.70
C ALA A 283 14.77 5.65 5.60
N GLY A 284 15.61 6.47 4.96
CA GLY A 284 17.02 6.18 4.68
C GLY A 284 17.65 7.29 3.88
N ASP A 285 18.90 7.09 3.48
CA ASP A 285 19.64 8.03 2.62
C ASP A 285 19.45 7.71 1.13
N ASP A 286 19.39 6.42 0.78
CA ASP A 286 19.18 5.93 -0.57
C ASP A 286 18.18 4.77 -0.53
N PHE A 287 17.53 4.47 -1.67
CA PHE A 287 16.51 3.44 -1.74
C PHE A 287 16.70 2.54 -2.95
N ILE A 288 16.72 1.24 -2.69
CA ILE A 288 16.60 0.21 -3.71
C ILE A 288 15.12 -0.19 -3.77
N LEU A 289 14.46 0.09 -4.89
CA LEU A 289 13.13 -0.43 -5.18
C LEU A 289 13.24 -1.56 -6.18
N ARG A 290 12.58 -2.67 -5.90
CA ARG A 290 12.50 -3.81 -6.81
C ARG A 290 11.10 -4.39 -6.77
N PHE A 291 10.75 -5.17 -7.79
CA PHE A 291 9.50 -5.90 -7.77
C PHE A 291 9.55 -6.91 -6.63
N GLY A 292 8.55 -6.87 -5.78
CA GLY A 292 8.29 -7.94 -4.82
C GLY A 292 7.77 -9.15 -5.59
N LEU A 293 8.46 -10.27 -5.47
CA LEU A 293 8.15 -11.46 -6.25
C LEU A 293 7.17 -12.39 -5.52
N GLY A 294 6.71 -11.97 -4.32
CA GLY A 294 5.94 -12.83 -3.46
C GLY A 294 6.73 -14.09 -3.05
N THR A 295 6.07 -15.04 -2.46
CA THR A 295 6.66 -16.34 -2.15
C THR A 295 6.54 -17.30 -3.34
N THR A 296 7.22 -17.05 -4.43
CA THR A 296 7.50 -18.12 -5.39
C THR A 296 8.65 -18.97 -4.85
N ALA A 297 8.53 -20.28 -4.95
CA ALA A 297 9.53 -21.26 -4.52
C ALA A 297 10.96 -20.76 -4.81
N ASN A 298 11.78 -20.61 -3.78
CA ASN A 298 13.17 -20.12 -3.78
C ASN A 298 13.38 -18.61 -3.68
N GLN A 299 12.38 -17.79 -3.36
CA GLN A 299 12.59 -16.35 -3.18
C GLN A 299 12.25 -15.92 -1.75
N VAL A 300 13.15 -15.15 -1.16
CA VAL A 300 13.11 -14.75 0.26
C VAL A 300 12.18 -13.55 0.49
N SER A 301 11.64 -12.93 -0.59
CA SER A 301 10.75 -11.80 -0.47
C SER A 301 9.34 -12.23 -0.12
N THR A 302 8.86 -11.75 1.01
CA THR A 302 7.49 -11.99 1.49
C THR A 302 6.55 -10.84 1.10
N THR A 303 7.08 -9.81 0.45
CA THR A 303 6.35 -8.62 0.03
C THR A 303 5.79 -8.83 -1.38
N ARG A 304 4.50 -8.62 -1.53
CA ARG A 304 3.85 -8.50 -2.84
C ARG A 304 3.87 -7.04 -3.26
N GLY A 305 4.02 -6.76 -4.56
CA GLY A 305 4.12 -5.39 -5.06
C GLY A 305 5.57 -4.90 -5.11
N SER A 306 5.84 -3.75 -4.55
CA SER A 306 7.20 -3.17 -4.52
C SER A 306 7.90 -3.49 -3.21
N GLU A 307 9.10 -4.02 -3.29
CA GLU A 307 10.00 -4.18 -2.16
C GLU A 307 10.94 -2.98 -2.09
N VAL A 308 11.09 -2.41 -0.91
CA VAL A 308 12.02 -1.31 -0.64
C VAL A 308 13.10 -1.75 0.34
N VAL A 309 14.35 -1.46 -0.02
CA VAL A 309 15.47 -1.59 0.90
C VAL A 309 16.07 -0.21 1.10
N PRO A 310 15.82 0.43 2.26
CA PRO A 310 16.49 1.68 2.61
C PRO A 310 17.95 1.40 2.93
N ILE A 311 18.84 2.25 2.41
CA ILE A 311 20.26 2.27 2.75
C ILE A 311 20.46 3.44 3.70
N ILE A 312 21.01 3.15 4.88
CA ILE A 312 21.25 4.13 5.95
C ILE A 312 22.74 4.22 6.17
N ARG A 313 23.30 5.41 6.01
CA ARG A 313 24.71 5.66 6.21
C ARG A 313 24.99 5.92 7.69
N ALA A 314 26.08 5.40 8.18
CA ALA A 314 26.49 5.61 9.56
C ALA A 314 26.57 7.09 9.90
N GLY A 315 25.89 7.52 10.95
CA GLY A 315 25.88 8.88 11.45
C GLY A 315 25.03 9.88 10.64
N SER A 316 24.26 9.43 9.63
CA SER A 316 23.39 10.33 8.85
C SER A 316 22.23 10.89 9.65
N GLY A 317 21.79 10.18 10.69
CA GLY A 317 20.57 10.51 11.43
C GLY A 317 19.28 10.18 10.68
N SER A 318 19.38 9.55 9.51
CA SER A 318 18.26 9.10 8.71
C SER A 318 17.67 7.79 9.23
N GLY A 319 16.47 7.41 8.75
CA GLY A 319 15.90 6.09 9.00
C GLY A 319 14.73 6.06 9.98
N GLY A 320 14.18 7.20 10.41
CA GLY A 320 13.00 7.25 11.27
C GLY A 320 11.69 7.11 10.48
N VAL A 321 10.85 6.11 10.79
CA VAL A 321 9.50 5.96 10.25
C VAL A 321 8.50 5.97 11.40
N GLY A 322 7.60 6.96 11.40
CA GLY A 322 6.53 7.11 12.38
C GLY A 322 5.15 6.95 11.74
N ASN A 323 4.27 6.19 12.38
CA ASN A 323 2.84 6.19 12.05
C ASN A 323 2.02 6.44 13.31
N SER A 324 1.34 7.57 13.37
CA SER A 324 0.33 7.89 14.38
C SER A 324 -1.08 8.05 13.79
N GLY A 325 -1.19 7.95 12.46
CA GLY A 325 -2.42 8.04 11.70
C GLY A 325 -3.00 6.68 11.33
N LEU A 326 -3.73 6.65 10.22
CA LEU A 326 -4.31 5.43 9.65
C LEU A 326 -3.62 5.06 8.34
N ILE A 327 -3.24 3.81 8.21
CA ILE A 327 -2.90 3.23 6.92
C ILE A 327 -3.84 2.04 6.69
N PHE A 328 -4.61 2.09 5.60
CA PHE A 328 -5.58 1.06 5.24
C PHE A 328 -5.29 0.53 3.83
N ALA A 329 -4.93 -0.73 3.73
CA ALA A 329 -4.68 -1.43 2.46
C ALA A 329 -5.65 -2.61 2.33
N GLN A 330 -6.87 -2.34 1.83
CA GLN A 330 -7.87 -3.40 1.60
C GLN A 330 -7.30 -4.44 0.64
N GLN A 331 -7.20 -5.70 1.07
CA GLN A 331 -6.60 -6.81 0.29
C GLN A 331 -5.21 -6.47 -0.29
N GLY A 332 -4.47 -5.60 0.40
CA GLY A 332 -3.21 -5.04 -0.06
C GLY A 332 -2.09 -5.21 0.95
N ASP A 333 -1.00 -4.53 0.70
CA ASP A 333 0.22 -4.64 1.50
C ASP A 333 0.55 -3.31 2.17
N ILE A 334 1.06 -3.37 3.41
CA ILE A 334 1.60 -2.22 4.14
C ILE A 334 3.03 -2.55 4.49
N THR A 335 3.96 -1.65 4.17
CA THR A 335 5.37 -1.81 4.50
C THR A 335 5.89 -0.53 5.15
N LEU A 336 6.45 -0.65 6.35
CA LEU A 336 7.25 0.38 7.01
C LEU A 336 8.69 -0.14 7.09
N ALA A 337 9.65 0.60 6.53
CA ALA A 337 11.04 0.17 6.47
C ALA A 337 12.00 1.30 6.89
N GLY A 338 12.92 1.02 7.83
CA GLY A 338 13.87 2.03 8.32
C GLY A 338 14.68 1.55 9.51
N HIS A 339 15.47 2.44 10.10
CA HIS A 339 16.25 2.18 11.30
C HIS A 339 15.37 2.18 12.56
N ALA A 340 14.56 3.21 12.74
CA ALA A 340 13.68 3.36 13.90
C ALA A 340 12.23 3.44 13.44
N ILE A 341 11.46 2.38 13.65
CA ILE A 341 10.06 2.31 13.29
C ILE A 341 9.21 2.48 14.54
N THR A 342 8.32 3.48 14.54
CA THR A 342 7.41 3.75 15.65
C THR A 342 5.97 3.68 15.18
N GLN A 343 5.25 2.66 15.61
CA GLN A 343 3.85 2.44 15.30
C GLN A 343 2.98 2.85 16.50
N ASN A 344 2.35 4.03 16.42
CA ASN A 344 1.46 4.60 17.44
C ASN A 344 0.00 4.65 16.99
N GLY A 345 -0.26 4.47 15.69
CA GLY A 345 -1.57 4.61 15.06
C GLY A 345 -2.19 3.28 14.69
N VAL A 346 -2.77 3.25 13.49
CA VAL A 346 -3.53 2.11 12.99
C VAL A 346 -2.99 1.65 11.65
N LEU A 347 -2.60 0.38 11.57
CA LEU A 347 -2.27 -0.32 10.33
C LEU A 347 -3.28 -1.44 10.13
N VAL A 348 -4.02 -1.37 9.02
CA VAL A 348 -5.01 -2.39 8.69
C VAL A 348 -4.84 -2.83 7.25
N SER A 349 -4.64 -4.11 7.08
CA SER A 349 -4.86 -4.79 5.82
C SER A 349 -6.07 -5.71 5.94
N THR A 350 -6.61 -6.16 4.82
CA THR A 350 -7.63 -7.19 4.80
C THR A 350 -7.21 -8.34 3.91
N THR A 351 -7.83 -9.48 4.09
CA THR A 351 -7.54 -10.69 3.33
C THR A 351 -8.82 -11.34 2.84
N SER A 352 -8.81 -11.79 1.59
CA SER A 352 -9.84 -12.66 1.00
C SER A 352 -9.23 -14.00 0.61
N VAL A 353 -10.03 -14.88 0.03
CA VAL A 353 -9.53 -16.18 -0.49
C VAL A 353 -8.55 -15.98 -1.65
N ASN A 354 -8.78 -14.98 -2.47
CA ASN A 354 -8.02 -14.73 -3.69
C ASN A 354 -6.82 -13.80 -3.47
N GLN A 355 -6.89 -12.92 -2.46
CA GLN A 355 -5.83 -11.97 -2.17
C GLN A 355 -5.52 -11.95 -0.69
N ARG A 356 -4.24 -12.06 -0.36
CA ARG A 356 -3.74 -12.08 1.01
C ARG A 356 -3.20 -10.70 1.36
N GLY A 357 -3.75 -10.10 2.41
CA GLY A 357 -3.20 -8.88 2.96
C GLY A 357 -1.96 -9.15 3.79
N THR A 358 -0.98 -8.25 3.75
CA THR A 358 0.24 -8.34 4.56
C THR A 358 0.61 -7.00 5.18
N ILE A 359 1.31 -7.06 6.32
CA ILE A 359 1.88 -5.88 7.00
C ILE A 359 3.30 -6.23 7.37
N HIS A 360 4.24 -5.37 6.98
CA HIS A 360 5.66 -5.55 7.22
C HIS A 360 6.24 -4.34 7.95
N LEU A 361 6.91 -4.58 9.07
CA LEU A 361 7.69 -3.60 9.83
C LEU A 361 9.14 -4.08 9.84
N LEU A 362 10.00 -3.45 9.02
CA LEU A 362 11.28 -4.04 8.65
C LEU A 362 12.45 -3.10 8.96
N ASN A 363 13.35 -3.51 9.85
CA ASN A 363 14.70 -3.00 9.85
C ASN A 363 15.56 -3.78 8.83
N SER A 364 16.59 -3.15 8.30
CA SER A 364 17.55 -3.86 7.45
C SER A 364 18.30 -4.91 8.26
N ALA A 365 18.53 -6.09 7.68
CA ALA A 365 19.36 -7.13 8.32
C ALA A 365 20.81 -6.67 8.60
N ALA A 366 21.29 -5.65 7.88
CA ALA A 366 22.60 -5.04 8.11
C ALA A 366 22.58 -3.97 9.23
N ASP A 367 21.40 -3.63 9.76
CA ASP A 367 21.21 -2.58 10.75
C ASP A 367 21.08 -3.17 12.16
N ALA A 368 22.22 -3.48 12.77
CA ALA A 368 22.29 -4.11 14.10
C ALA A 368 21.69 -3.26 15.24
N GLY A 369 21.44 -1.97 15.02
CA GLY A 369 20.82 -1.06 16.00
C GLY A 369 19.37 -0.70 15.68
N GLY A 370 18.79 -1.31 14.66
CA GLY A 370 17.43 -1.01 14.22
C GLY A 370 16.38 -1.40 15.27
N THR A 371 15.37 -0.57 15.41
CA THR A 371 14.30 -0.76 16.41
C THR A 371 12.91 -0.71 15.79
N VAL A 372 12.00 -1.53 16.32
CA VAL A 372 10.57 -1.47 16.02
C VAL A 372 9.81 -1.31 17.33
N THR A 373 9.11 -0.19 17.48
CA THR A 373 8.31 0.14 18.66
C THR A 373 6.83 0.12 18.32
N LEU A 374 6.07 -0.73 19.00
CA LEU A 374 4.61 -0.72 18.99
C LEU A 374 4.12 -0.02 20.25
N ALA A 375 3.52 1.16 20.11
CA ALA A 375 3.06 1.92 21.27
C ALA A 375 1.76 1.33 21.86
N ALA A 376 1.53 1.59 23.13
CA ALA A 376 0.29 1.20 23.79
C ALA A 376 -0.92 1.84 23.08
N GLY A 377 -1.94 1.03 22.76
CA GLY A 377 -3.12 1.45 22.02
C GLY A 377 -2.97 1.50 20.50
N SER A 378 -1.78 1.21 19.95
CA SER A 378 -1.63 1.04 18.51
C SER A 378 -2.30 -0.25 18.03
N LEU A 379 -2.77 -0.24 16.77
CA LEU A 379 -3.39 -1.42 16.15
C LEU A 379 -2.64 -1.79 14.87
N THR A 380 -2.22 -3.04 14.78
CA THR A 380 -1.63 -3.62 13.57
C THR A 380 -2.31 -4.95 13.30
N THR A 381 -3.13 -5.03 12.24
CA THR A 381 -3.99 -6.21 12.03
C THR A 381 -4.27 -6.49 10.56
N VAL A 382 -4.45 -7.78 10.25
CA VAL A 382 -4.98 -8.25 8.96
C VAL A 382 -6.34 -8.91 9.24
N LEU A 383 -7.41 -8.32 8.69
CA LEU A 383 -8.80 -8.75 8.92
C LEU A 383 -9.31 -9.59 7.75
N PRO A 384 -10.05 -10.69 7.99
CA PRO A 384 -10.70 -11.43 6.92
C PRO A 384 -11.89 -10.63 6.38
N GLU A 385 -12.03 -10.59 5.04
CA GLU A 385 -13.22 -10.06 4.37
C GLU A 385 -14.22 -11.20 4.17
N LEU A 386 -15.28 -11.20 4.95
CA LEU A 386 -16.29 -12.26 4.94
C LEU A 386 -17.37 -12.03 3.87
N ASP A 387 -17.60 -10.77 3.49
CA ASP A 387 -18.70 -10.37 2.60
C ASP A 387 -18.27 -10.02 1.17
N SER A 388 -16.99 -10.17 0.84
CA SER A 388 -16.54 -9.88 -0.52
C SER A 388 -16.99 -10.98 -1.50
N ALA A 389 -17.30 -10.59 -2.74
CA ALA A 389 -17.62 -11.53 -3.82
C ALA A 389 -16.45 -12.53 -4.11
N GLU A 390 -15.30 -12.30 -3.51
CA GLU A 390 -14.06 -13.07 -3.63
C GLU A 390 -13.83 -14.00 -2.44
N THR A 391 -14.78 -14.12 -1.50
CA THR A 391 -14.62 -14.99 -0.33
C THR A 391 -14.72 -16.47 -0.70
N ALA A 392 -14.25 -17.30 0.23
CA ALA A 392 -14.29 -18.76 0.12
C ALA A 392 -15.69 -19.34 -0.12
N LEU A 393 -16.72 -18.63 0.31
CA LEU A 393 -18.11 -19.04 0.23
C LEU A 393 -18.80 -18.62 -1.09
N ASN A 394 -18.05 -18.10 -2.05
CA ASN A 394 -18.60 -17.73 -3.34
C ASN A 394 -19.12 -18.97 -4.08
N SER A 395 -20.42 -19.02 -4.36
CA SER A 395 -21.09 -20.15 -5.01
C SER A 395 -20.52 -20.50 -6.40
N GLN A 396 -20.00 -19.52 -7.13
CA GLN A 396 -19.37 -19.76 -8.43
C GLN A 396 -18.06 -20.54 -8.28
N ARG A 397 -17.27 -20.22 -7.26
CA ARG A 397 -16.05 -20.97 -6.96
C ARG A 397 -16.38 -22.40 -6.53
N ASP A 398 -17.37 -22.55 -5.66
CA ASP A 398 -17.76 -23.85 -5.14
C ASP A 398 -18.32 -24.74 -6.25
N ALA A 399 -19.09 -24.18 -7.18
CA ALA A 399 -19.54 -24.87 -8.37
C ALA A 399 -18.37 -25.31 -9.28
N LEU A 400 -17.36 -24.44 -9.47
CA LEU A 400 -16.16 -24.75 -10.24
C LEU A 400 -15.27 -25.83 -9.58
N ILE A 401 -15.20 -25.82 -8.26
CA ILE A 401 -14.45 -26.83 -7.49
C ILE A 401 -15.19 -28.17 -7.50
N ALA A 402 -16.52 -28.16 -7.40
CA ALA A 402 -17.35 -29.36 -7.38
C ALA A 402 -17.39 -30.07 -8.75
N ASP A 403 -17.22 -29.35 -9.85
CA ASP A 403 -17.23 -29.92 -11.20
C ASP A 403 -15.82 -30.27 -11.70
N SER A 404 -15.30 -31.41 -11.22
CA SER A 404 -13.98 -31.92 -11.63
C SER A 404 -13.87 -32.25 -13.12
N ALA A 405 -14.96 -32.57 -13.80
CA ALA A 405 -14.98 -32.86 -15.25
C ALA A 405 -14.79 -31.57 -16.04
N THR A 406 -15.51 -30.50 -15.70
CA THR A 406 -15.34 -29.16 -16.26
C THR A 406 -13.93 -28.60 -15.97
N GLN A 407 -13.40 -28.83 -14.80
CA GLN A 407 -12.04 -28.41 -14.46
C GLN A 407 -10.99 -29.09 -15.33
N ASN A 408 -11.11 -30.38 -15.55
CA ASN A 408 -10.19 -31.14 -16.43
C ASN A 408 -10.30 -30.71 -17.90
N ALA A 409 -11.52 -30.43 -18.39
CA ALA A 409 -11.74 -29.94 -19.75
C ALA A 409 -11.14 -28.52 -19.93
N ILE A 410 -11.29 -27.64 -18.96
CA ILE A 410 -10.72 -26.28 -18.98
C ILE A 410 -9.19 -26.34 -18.91
N ARG A 411 -8.61 -27.20 -18.09
CA ARG A 411 -7.16 -27.42 -18.03
C ARG A 411 -6.60 -27.92 -19.37
N ALA A 412 -7.31 -28.82 -20.02
CA ALA A 412 -6.90 -29.39 -21.30
C ALA A 412 -6.96 -28.38 -22.47
N THR A 413 -7.92 -27.43 -22.44
CA THR A 413 -8.16 -26.53 -23.58
C THR A 413 -7.44 -25.18 -23.45
N GLN A 414 -7.06 -24.75 -22.27
CA GLN A 414 -6.68 -23.34 -22.05
C GLN A 414 -5.28 -23.13 -21.48
N ASN A 415 -4.53 -24.16 -21.15
CA ASN A 415 -3.19 -24.02 -20.51
C ASN A 415 -3.22 -23.01 -19.34
N LEU A 416 -4.27 -23.05 -18.54
CA LEU A 416 -4.61 -22.02 -17.58
C LEU A 416 -3.99 -22.32 -16.22
N GLY A 417 -2.85 -21.72 -15.93
CA GLY A 417 -2.38 -21.48 -14.58
C GLY A 417 -3.42 -20.81 -13.66
N GLN A 418 -4.51 -20.31 -14.22
CA GLN A 418 -5.63 -19.70 -13.50
C GLN A 418 -6.46 -20.70 -12.68
N PHE A 419 -6.67 -21.93 -13.15
CA PHE A 419 -7.42 -22.97 -12.43
C PHE A 419 -6.53 -23.80 -11.51
N ASP A 420 -5.26 -23.94 -11.86
CA ASP A 420 -4.28 -24.46 -10.92
C ASP A 420 -4.21 -23.59 -9.65
N ASN A 421 -4.41 -22.30 -9.78
CA ASN A 421 -4.49 -21.40 -8.64
C ASN A 421 -5.74 -21.62 -7.77
N LEU A 422 -6.87 -22.07 -8.32
CA LEU A 422 -8.07 -22.38 -7.55
C LEU A 422 -7.97 -23.76 -6.88
N SER A 423 -7.43 -24.76 -7.56
CA SER A 423 -7.23 -26.11 -7.01
C SER A 423 -6.13 -26.16 -5.95
N ARG A 424 -5.18 -25.24 -6.00
CA ARG A 424 -4.07 -25.12 -5.04
C ARG A 424 -4.29 -24.10 -3.94
N LEU A 425 -5.52 -23.70 -3.66
CA LEU A 425 -5.80 -22.74 -2.57
C LEU A 425 -5.29 -23.23 -1.22
N ALA A 426 -5.21 -24.53 -1.01
CA ALA A 426 -4.64 -25.14 0.19
C ALA A 426 -3.09 -25.10 0.22
N ASP A 427 -2.45 -25.12 -0.97
CA ASP A 427 -1.00 -25.20 -1.11
C ASP A 427 -0.33 -23.85 -1.33
N ARG A 428 -1.10 -22.74 -1.31
CA ARG A 428 -0.51 -21.40 -1.43
C ARG A 428 0.34 -21.09 -0.23
N GLU A 429 1.62 -20.91 -0.49
CA GLU A 429 2.61 -20.44 0.47
C GLU A 429 2.36 -18.98 0.87
N ASP A 430 1.63 -18.20 0.05
CA ASP A 430 1.23 -16.82 0.34
C ASP A 430 0.22 -16.79 1.49
N ARG A 431 0.71 -16.53 2.68
CA ARG A 431 -0.12 -16.40 3.87
C ARG A 431 -0.35 -14.93 4.19
N SER A 432 -1.54 -14.63 4.69
CA SER A 432 -1.75 -13.36 5.38
C SER A 432 -0.87 -13.31 6.60
N ARG A 433 -0.09 -12.22 6.75
CA ARG A 433 0.85 -12.12 7.87
C ARG A 433 1.02 -10.68 8.34
N VAL A 434 1.39 -10.56 9.59
CA VAL A 434 2.09 -9.40 10.13
C VAL A 434 3.51 -9.85 10.40
N GLU A 435 4.49 -9.23 9.77
CA GLU A 435 5.90 -9.54 9.91
C GLU A 435 6.62 -8.36 10.55
N ILE A 436 7.37 -8.63 11.61
CA ILE A 436 8.17 -7.64 12.31
C ILE A 436 9.59 -8.15 12.35
N VAL A 437 10.50 -7.45 11.71
CA VAL A 437 11.94 -7.76 11.71
C VAL A 437 12.66 -6.60 12.35
N SER A 438 13.27 -6.86 13.51
CA SER A 438 14.09 -5.90 14.23
C SER A 438 15.55 -6.32 14.22
N GLY A 439 16.46 -5.38 13.90
CA GLY A 439 17.90 -5.63 13.92
C GLY A 439 18.51 -5.65 15.34
N GLY A 440 17.72 -5.33 16.34
CA GLY A 440 18.16 -5.15 17.74
C GLY A 440 17.95 -6.34 18.68
N LEU A 441 17.94 -7.57 18.18
CA LEU A 441 17.91 -8.77 19.02
C LEU A 441 19.30 -9.18 19.47
#